data_b657a2d106231006b89a72f0bbb1c341
#
_entry.id   b657a2d106231006b89a72f0bbb1c341
#
_cell.length_a   1.000
_cell.length_b   1.000
_cell.length_c   1.000
_cell.angle_alpha   90.00
_cell.angle_beta   90.00
_cell.angle_gamma   90.00
#
_symmetry.space_group_name_H-M   'P 1'
#
loop_
_entity.id
_entity.type
_entity.pdbx_description
1 polymer ?
#
loop_
_entity_poly.entity_id
_entity_poly.type
_entity_poly.pdbx_seq_one_letter_code
_entity_poly.pdbx_strand_id
1 'polypeptide(L)'
;MTYRDCFFYALALAGFVGCAASCANLMSCELPDTGRVTVMSYNTQTFFDADECGNEFDEFKGGKSAWSEERYLARLDRLKEAIVLGGEASGMCPGVGPDVVVLQEIENAGVLRDIGGRFTSAGAYPYAAFVPQESGGAFSIGLLSRFPVVAVRAHQTVSGGVFLRPLVEAVLDVRGTELTVFAVHWKSKSGDESSAELRLEQEVLLDRRIRALEAVCPGALWIACGDFNQTMDEFTVLSGYANGWNSFAVSESEPVLSSAVVSGKSTSGIPVSGLSASGVCGSYYYNGAWEGIDHFFASCSLVDGSDAEIGGFRTVYGGRLLASSGEPARYEIFSGKGYSDHLPVVIAIEAWN
;
A
#
# COMPACT_ATOMS: atom_id res chain seq x y z
N MET A 1 5.44 -14.60 -27.87
CA MET A 1 5.08 -14.11 -26.53
C MET A 1 3.57 -14.15 -26.43
N THR A 2 3.02 -15.15 -25.75
CA THR A 2 1.57 -15.34 -25.60
C THR A 2 1.18 -14.77 -24.25
N TYR A 3 0.46 -13.64 -24.27
CA TYR A 3 -0.21 -13.07 -23.11
C TYR A 3 -1.34 -13.99 -22.69
N ARG A 4 -1.28 -14.54 -21.48
CA ARG A 4 -2.44 -15.10 -20.80
C ARG A 4 -2.97 -14.00 -19.85
N ASP A 5 -4.03 -13.33 -20.28
CA ASP A 5 -4.83 -12.50 -19.39
C ASP A 5 -5.66 -13.44 -18.49
N CYS A 6 -5.20 -13.65 -17.27
CA CYS A 6 -6.01 -14.33 -16.27
C CYS A 6 -6.99 -13.32 -15.67
N PHE A 7 -8.27 -13.44 -16.01
CA PHE A 7 -9.34 -12.70 -15.33
C PHE A 7 -9.62 -13.38 -14.00
N PHE A 8 -9.39 -12.68 -12.91
CA PHE A 8 -9.85 -13.08 -11.59
C PHE A 8 -11.13 -12.33 -11.25
N TYR A 9 -12.14 -13.09 -10.79
CA TYR A 9 -13.41 -12.52 -10.36
C TYR A 9 -13.25 -11.78 -9.03
N ALA A 10 -13.75 -10.55 -8.97
CA ALA A 10 -13.93 -9.87 -7.69
C ALA A 10 -15.01 -10.62 -6.91
N LEU A 11 -14.65 -11.22 -5.78
CA LEU A 11 -15.62 -11.77 -4.84
C LEU A 11 -16.22 -10.62 -4.03
N ALA A 12 -17.43 -10.23 -4.38
CA ALA A 12 -18.24 -9.38 -3.53
C ALA A 12 -18.61 -10.18 -2.27
N LEU A 13 -18.08 -9.80 -1.12
CA LEU A 13 -18.50 -10.32 0.18
C LEU A 13 -19.87 -9.73 0.50
N ALA A 14 -20.95 -10.42 0.09
CA ALA A 14 -22.29 -10.09 0.53
C ALA A 14 -22.39 -10.30 2.05
N GLY A 15 -22.71 -9.20 2.76
CA GLY A 15 -22.75 -9.13 4.20
C GLY A 15 -23.72 -10.11 4.87
N PHE A 16 -23.25 -10.74 5.94
CA PHE A 16 -24.11 -11.33 6.96
C PHE A 16 -24.46 -10.25 8.00
N VAL A 17 -25.72 -9.80 7.97
CA VAL A 17 -26.28 -8.98 9.04
C VAL A 17 -26.77 -9.91 10.14
N GLY A 18 -26.03 -10.00 11.22
CA GLY A 18 -26.43 -10.61 12.48
C GLY A 18 -26.76 -9.53 13.50
N CYS A 19 -28.03 -9.43 13.86
CA CYS A 19 -28.54 -8.48 14.84
C CYS A 19 -28.08 -8.83 16.25
N ALA A 20 -27.42 -7.90 16.95
CA ALA A 20 -27.46 -7.82 18.40
C ALA A 20 -27.39 -6.35 18.84
N ALA A 21 -28.53 -5.84 19.33
CA ALA A 21 -28.64 -4.51 19.88
C ALA A 21 -27.93 -4.45 21.24
N SER A 22 -26.98 -3.54 21.38
CA SER A 22 -26.57 -2.97 22.66
C SER A 22 -26.29 -1.48 22.45
N CYS A 23 -27.12 -0.65 23.09
CA CYS A 23 -27.02 0.79 23.04
C CYS A 23 -25.77 1.27 23.76
N ALA A 24 -24.76 1.68 23.01
CA ALA A 24 -23.79 2.68 23.43
C ALA A 24 -23.86 3.79 22.40
N ASN A 25 -24.09 5.02 22.83
CA ASN A 25 -24.01 6.22 22.00
C ASN A 25 -22.56 6.40 21.49
N LEU A 26 -22.17 5.59 20.52
CA LEU A 26 -21.12 5.95 19.59
C LEU A 26 -21.73 7.00 18.67
N MET A 27 -21.27 8.23 18.76
CA MET A 27 -21.50 9.21 17.72
C MET A 27 -21.22 8.47 16.41
N SER A 28 -22.25 8.26 15.61
CA SER A 28 -22.12 7.79 14.24
C SER A 28 -21.35 8.90 13.51
N CYS A 29 -20.04 8.78 13.42
CA CYS A 29 -19.29 9.55 12.47
C CYS A 29 -19.71 8.98 11.10
N GLU A 30 -20.81 9.49 10.55
CA GLU A 30 -21.04 9.38 9.14
C GLU A 30 -19.81 10.02 8.52
N LEU A 31 -19.05 9.24 7.74
CA LEU A 31 -17.92 9.80 7.00
C LEU A 31 -18.48 10.95 6.19
N PRO A 32 -18.11 12.20 6.44
CA PRO A 32 -18.61 13.30 5.65
C PRO A 32 -18.23 12.99 4.21
N ASP A 33 -19.14 13.17 3.28
CA ASP A 33 -18.81 13.21 1.86
C ASP A 33 -17.98 14.48 1.62
N THR A 34 -16.68 14.35 1.88
CA THR A 34 -15.76 15.50 1.85
C THR A 34 -15.24 15.78 0.46
N GLY A 35 -15.68 15.00 -0.57
CA GLY A 35 -15.01 15.04 -1.86
C GLY A 35 -13.54 14.61 -1.79
N ARG A 36 -13.15 13.87 -0.74
CA ARG A 36 -11.78 13.38 -0.53
C ARG A 36 -11.72 11.87 -0.69
N VAL A 37 -10.63 11.38 -1.28
CA VAL A 37 -10.29 9.95 -1.35
C VAL A 37 -8.90 9.76 -0.76
N THR A 38 -8.76 8.84 0.17
CA THR A 38 -7.51 8.58 0.87
C THR A 38 -6.99 7.19 0.52
N VAL A 39 -5.71 7.08 0.19
CA VAL A 39 -5.06 5.82 -0.18
C VAL A 39 -3.80 5.62 0.65
N MET A 40 -3.66 4.41 1.16
CA MET A 40 -2.48 3.96 1.93
C MET A 40 -1.79 2.81 1.19
N SER A 41 -0.47 2.82 1.18
CA SER A 41 0.37 1.68 0.84
C SER A 41 1.22 1.27 2.02
N TYR A 42 1.33 -0.03 2.29
CA TYR A 42 2.06 -0.54 3.44
C TYR A 42 2.62 -1.94 3.19
N ASN A 43 3.93 -2.07 3.17
CA ASN A 43 4.59 -3.37 3.27
C ASN A 43 4.49 -3.86 4.72
N THR A 44 3.87 -5.02 4.91
CA THR A 44 3.51 -5.55 6.25
C THR A 44 4.56 -6.47 6.83
N GLN A 45 5.70 -6.65 6.16
CA GLN A 45 6.80 -7.53 6.59
C GLN A 45 6.33 -8.97 6.84
N THR A 46 6.34 -9.81 5.81
CA THR A 46 6.12 -11.28 5.95
C THR A 46 4.85 -11.65 6.75
N PHE A 47 3.68 -11.20 6.30
CA PHE A 47 2.43 -11.41 7.03
C PHE A 47 1.81 -12.76 6.71
N PHE A 48 2.16 -13.79 7.47
CA PHE A 48 1.58 -15.13 7.42
C PHE A 48 0.34 -15.24 8.32
N ASP A 49 -0.58 -16.14 7.97
CA ASP A 49 -1.62 -16.60 8.89
C ASP A 49 -1.09 -17.67 9.87
N ALA A 50 -1.98 -18.36 10.58
CA ALA A 50 -1.60 -19.38 11.55
C ALA A 50 -1.61 -20.82 10.99
N ASP A 51 -2.03 -20.97 9.72
CA ASP A 51 -2.12 -22.25 9.04
C ASP A 51 -0.85 -22.51 8.22
N GLU A 52 -0.24 -23.68 8.35
CA GLU A 52 0.93 -24.06 7.56
C GLU A 52 0.51 -24.55 6.18
N CYS A 53 0.74 -23.74 5.15
CA CYS A 53 0.48 -24.07 3.73
C CYS A 53 1.70 -24.61 2.99
N GLY A 54 2.90 -24.48 3.60
CA GLY A 54 4.16 -25.00 3.07
C GLY A 54 5.06 -23.95 2.41
N ASN A 55 4.54 -22.74 2.13
CA ASN A 55 5.28 -21.64 1.51
C ASN A 55 5.88 -20.66 2.53
N GLU A 56 5.56 -20.81 3.80
CA GLU A 56 6.05 -19.97 4.89
C GLU A 56 7.56 -20.13 5.07
N PHE A 57 8.18 -19.15 5.65
CA PHE A 57 9.58 -19.23 6.05
C PHE A 57 9.74 -20.16 7.26
N ASP A 58 10.93 -20.73 7.40
CA ASP A 58 11.22 -21.75 8.43
C ASP A 58 10.91 -21.28 9.85
N GLU A 59 11.08 -19.99 10.16
CA GLU A 59 10.77 -19.41 11.46
C GLU A 59 9.26 -19.38 11.76
N PHE A 60 8.41 -19.50 10.74
CA PHE A 60 6.93 -19.56 10.88
C PHE A 60 6.39 -20.99 10.92
N LYS A 61 7.22 -22.02 10.70
CA LYS A 61 6.82 -23.42 10.58
C LYS A 61 7.18 -24.28 11.78
N GLY A 62 6.35 -25.30 11.97
CA GLY A 62 6.61 -26.42 12.88
C GLY A 62 6.47 -26.10 14.36
N GLY A 63 6.35 -27.14 15.15
CA GLY A 63 6.08 -27.06 16.60
C GLY A 63 7.20 -26.44 17.46
N LYS A 64 8.30 -26.00 16.86
CA LYS A 64 9.37 -25.22 17.51
C LYS A 64 9.31 -23.74 17.14
N SER A 65 8.47 -23.35 16.19
CA SER A 65 8.26 -21.96 15.85
C SER A 65 7.64 -21.20 17.04
N ALA A 66 8.02 -19.95 17.15
CA ALA A 66 7.34 -19.03 18.06
C ALA A 66 6.01 -18.53 17.46
N TRP A 67 5.72 -18.82 16.19
CA TRP A 67 4.48 -18.44 15.52
C TRP A 67 3.30 -19.26 16.04
N SER A 68 2.15 -18.62 16.19
CA SER A 68 0.92 -19.23 16.70
C SER A 68 -0.30 -18.40 16.31
N GLU A 69 -1.49 -18.99 16.40
CA GLU A 69 -2.76 -18.27 16.20
C GLU A 69 -2.86 -17.03 17.11
N GLU A 70 -2.45 -17.12 18.38
CA GLU A 70 -2.47 -15.98 19.30
C GLU A 70 -1.59 -14.83 18.77
N ARG A 71 -0.41 -15.14 18.24
CA ARG A 71 0.50 -14.16 17.64
C ARG A 71 -0.03 -13.57 16.34
N TYR A 72 -0.64 -14.40 15.51
CA TYR A 72 -1.33 -13.97 14.31
C TYR A 72 -2.44 -12.95 14.65
N LEU A 73 -3.32 -13.28 15.58
CA LEU A 73 -4.41 -12.39 16.00
C LEU A 73 -3.87 -11.07 16.58
N ALA A 74 -2.84 -11.14 17.42
CA ALA A 74 -2.19 -9.94 17.98
C ALA A 74 -1.53 -9.08 16.87
N ARG A 75 -1.00 -9.71 15.85
CA ARG A 75 -0.41 -9.02 14.69
C ARG A 75 -1.46 -8.35 13.81
N LEU A 76 -2.62 -8.99 13.61
CA LEU A 76 -3.78 -8.37 12.97
C LEU A 76 -4.26 -7.11 13.70
N ASP A 77 -4.29 -7.12 15.03
CA ASP A 77 -4.68 -5.95 15.81
C ASP A 77 -3.69 -4.79 15.63
N ARG A 78 -2.38 -5.09 15.53
CA ARG A 78 -1.36 -4.07 15.21
C ARG A 78 -1.46 -3.56 13.78
N LEU A 79 -1.73 -4.43 12.82
CA LEU A 79 -1.94 -4.00 11.44
C LEU A 79 -3.17 -3.06 11.35
N LYS A 80 -4.26 -3.40 12.08
CA LYS A 80 -5.40 -2.48 12.23
C LYS A 80 -4.97 -1.14 12.82
N GLU A 81 -4.16 -1.14 13.89
CA GLU A 81 -3.65 0.09 14.50
C GLU A 81 -2.85 0.92 13.48
N ALA A 82 -1.96 0.30 12.71
CA ALA A 82 -1.19 0.98 11.66
C ALA A 82 -2.09 1.58 10.57
N ILE A 83 -3.12 0.85 10.14
CA ILE A 83 -4.09 1.33 9.15
C ILE A 83 -4.89 2.52 9.71
N VAL A 84 -5.31 2.48 10.97
CA VAL A 84 -6.00 3.62 11.62
C VAL A 84 -5.09 4.85 11.69
N LEU A 85 -3.83 4.68 12.07
CA LEU A 85 -2.85 5.78 12.07
C LEU A 85 -2.66 6.37 10.67
N GLY A 86 -2.70 5.53 9.63
CA GLY A 86 -2.70 5.98 8.23
C GLY A 86 -3.92 6.83 7.89
N GLY A 87 -5.10 6.42 8.37
CA GLY A 87 -6.33 7.20 8.22
C GLY A 87 -6.23 8.57 8.91
N GLU A 88 -5.83 8.60 10.17
CA GLU A 88 -5.64 9.84 10.93
C GLU A 88 -4.62 10.79 10.25
N ALA A 89 -3.50 10.23 9.76
CA ALA A 89 -2.49 10.98 9.02
C ALA A 89 -3.01 11.56 7.69
N SER A 90 -3.99 10.92 7.06
CA SER A 90 -4.66 11.41 5.85
C SER A 90 -5.93 12.24 6.13
N GLY A 91 -6.22 12.55 7.40
CA GLY A 91 -7.31 13.43 7.80
C GLY A 91 -8.66 12.70 7.99
N MET A 92 -8.67 11.38 8.11
CA MET A 92 -9.87 10.61 8.45
C MET A 92 -10.23 10.78 9.93
N CYS A 93 -11.47 10.47 10.28
CA CYS A 93 -11.92 10.46 11.67
C CYS A 93 -11.12 9.46 12.51
N PRO A 94 -10.94 9.72 13.82
CA PRO A 94 -10.27 8.78 14.72
C PRO A 94 -10.88 7.37 14.67
N GLY A 95 -10.02 6.36 14.62
CA GLY A 95 -10.43 4.97 14.54
C GLY A 95 -10.83 4.47 13.13
N VAL A 96 -10.75 5.33 12.13
CA VAL A 96 -11.08 5.05 10.73
C VAL A 96 -9.81 5.00 9.89
N GLY A 97 -9.58 3.91 9.16
CA GLY A 97 -8.46 3.81 8.20
C GLY A 97 -8.73 4.59 6.91
N PRO A 98 -7.75 4.67 5.97
CA PRO A 98 -7.93 5.26 4.65
C PRO A 98 -9.03 4.57 3.84
N ASP A 99 -9.53 5.20 2.78
CA ASP A 99 -10.60 4.63 1.93
C ASP A 99 -10.12 3.42 1.14
N VAL A 100 -8.86 3.44 0.72
CA VAL A 100 -8.19 2.34 0.01
C VAL A 100 -6.89 2.00 0.73
N VAL A 101 -6.66 0.70 0.97
CA VAL A 101 -5.45 0.20 1.62
C VAL A 101 -4.81 -0.86 0.75
N VAL A 102 -3.60 -0.62 0.30
CA VAL A 102 -2.77 -1.57 -0.47
C VAL A 102 -1.72 -2.14 0.46
N LEU A 103 -1.74 -3.46 0.61
CA LEU A 103 -0.85 -4.19 1.52
C LEU A 103 0.08 -5.10 0.72
N GLN A 104 1.38 -4.97 0.94
CA GLN A 104 2.38 -5.88 0.40
C GLN A 104 2.76 -6.92 1.46
N GLU A 105 3.32 -8.03 1.01
CA GLU A 105 3.74 -9.17 1.83
C GLU A 105 2.59 -9.85 2.60
N ILE A 106 1.40 -9.88 2.03
CA ILE A 106 0.26 -10.64 2.51
C ILE A 106 0.32 -12.05 1.93
N GLU A 107 0.21 -13.06 2.78
CA GLU A 107 0.29 -14.45 2.36
C GLU A 107 -0.86 -14.87 1.45
N ASN A 108 -2.09 -14.59 1.86
CA ASN A 108 -3.28 -15.08 1.17
C ASN A 108 -4.51 -14.19 1.38
N ALA A 109 -5.59 -14.52 0.66
CA ALA A 109 -6.87 -13.82 0.77
C ALA A 109 -7.53 -13.97 2.15
N GLY A 110 -7.18 -15.00 2.92
CA GLY A 110 -7.64 -15.22 4.30
C GLY A 110 -7.17 -14.10 5.21
N VAL A 111 -5.86 -13.82 5.19
CA VAL A 111 -5.26 -12.70 5.94
C VAL A 111 -5.94 -11.39 5.58
N LEU A 112 -6.16 -11.14 4.28
CA LEU A 112 -6.82 -9.90 3.83
C LEU A 112 -8.26 -9.79 4.34
N ARG A 113 -9.01 -10.89 4.36
CA ARG A 113 -10.36 -10.95 4.93
C ARG A 113 -10.35 -10.70 6.43
N ASP A 114 -9.40 -11.30 7.15
CA ASP A 114 -9.30 -11.21 8.60
C ASP A 114 -8.95 -9.79 9.04
N ILE A 115 -8.05 -9.11 8.33
CA ILE A 115 -7.78 -7.69 8.61
C ILE A 115 -8.98 -6.80 8.24
N GLY A 116 -9.64 -7.03 7.11
CA GLY A 116 -10.87 -6.33 6.73
C GLY A 116 -11.97 -6.47 7.78
N GLY A 117 -12.11 -7.67 8.35
CA GLY A 117 -13.06 -7.99 9.42
C GLY A 117 -12.79 -7.28 10.76
N ARG A 118 -11.61 -6.68 10.94
CA ARG A 118 -11.29 -5.84 12.12
C ARG A 118 -11.93 -4.46 12.07
N PHE A 119 -12.47 -4.08 10.93
CA PHE A 119 -13.13 -2.80 10.71
C PHE A 119 -14.64 -3.01 10.60
N THR A 120 -15.42 -2.20 11.30
CA THR A 120 -16.87 -2.30 11.38
C THR A 120 -17.55 -0.94 11.16
N SER A 121 -18.84 -0.94 10.88
CA SER A 121 -19.64 0.29 10.68
C SER A 121 -19.05 1.19 9.59
N ALA A 122 -18.94 2.48 9.82
CA ALA A 122 -18.43 3.46 8.87
C ALA A 122 -16.98 3.22 8.44
N GLY A 123 -16.19 2.47 9.25
CA GLY A 123 -14.80 2.11 8.93
C GLY A 123 -14.66 0.83 8.11
N ALA A 124 -15.74 0.10 7.79
CA ALA A 124 -15.68 -1.19 7.12
C ALA A 124 -15.13 -1.09 5.68
N TYR A 125 -14.48 -2.17 5.24
CA TYR A 125 -14.02 -2.36 3.86
C TYR A 125 -14.89 -3.43 3.20
N PRO A 126 -15.97 -3.06 2.50
CA PRO A 126 -16.87 -4.03 1.88
C PRO A 126 -16.27 -4.71 0.65
N TYR A 127 -15.19 -4.17 0.10
CA TYR A 127 -14.53 -4.69 -1.09
C TYR A 127 -13.08 -5.03 -0.79
N ALA A 128 -12.62 -6.15 -1.37
CA ALA A 128 -11.24 -6.60 -1.26
C ALA A 128 -10.80 -7.26 -2.57
N ALA A 129 -9.53 -7.14 -2.90
CA ALA A 129 -8.89 -7.85 -3.99
C ALA A 129 -7.57 -8.45 -3.52
N PHE A 130 -7.32 -9.69 -3.88
CA PHE A 130 -6.06 -10.37 -3.64
C PHE A 130 -5.61 -11.04 -4.92
N VAL A 131 -4.35 -10.87 -5.28
CA VAL A 131 -3.75 -11.51 -6.45
C VAL A 131 -2.64 -12.44 -5.97
N PRO A 132 -2.80 -13.75 -6.06
CA PRO A 132 -1.76 -14.70 -5.68
C PRO A 132 -0.57 -14.61 -6.62
N GLN A 133 0.62 -14.95 -6.14
CA GLN A 133 1.79 -15.12 -6.98
C GLN A 133 1.73 -16.49 -7.67
N GLU A 134 1.78 -16.53 -9.01
CA GLU A 134 1.63 -17.77 -9.79
C GLU A 134 2.75 -18.80 -9.52
N SER A 135 3.93 -18.37 -9.12
CA SER A 135 5.09 -19.24 -8.89
C SER A 135 5.13 -19.90 -7.52
N GLY A 136 4.06 -19.79 -6.71
CA GLY A 136 4.07 -20.29 -5.33
C GLY A 136 4.97 -19.51 -4.39
N GLY A 137 5.18 -18.22 -4.66
CA GLY A 137 5.86 -17.31 -3.72
C GLY A 137 5.05 -17.14 -2.43
N ALA A 138 5.77 -16.91 -1.33
CA ALA A 138 5.18 -16.83 0.01
C ALA A 138 4.21 -15.64 0.20
N PHE A 139 4.34 -14.59 -0.61
CA PHE A 139 3.60 -13.34 -0.42
C PHE A 139 3.08 -12.77 -1.72
N SER A 140 2.04 -11.98 -1.59
CA SER A 140 1.50 -11.18 -2.68
C SER A 140 0.93 -9.85 -2.19
N ILE A 141 0.11 -9.24 -3.02
CA ILE A 141 -0.49 -7.93 -2.79
C ILE A 141 -1.98 -8.11 -2.51
N GLY A 142 -2.45 -7.49 -1.43
CA GLY A 142 -3.85 -7.35 -1.09
C GLY A 142 -4.31 -5.90 -1.13
N LEU A 143 -5.57 -5.68 -1.51
CA LEU A 143 -6.22 -4.38 -1.51
C LEU A 143 -7.53 -4.48 -0.75
N LEU A 144 -7.74 -3.54 0.18
CA LEU A 144 -9.02 -3.29 0.82
C LEU A 144 -9.56 -1.96 0.32
N SER A 145 -10.87 -1.88 0.05
CA SER A 145 -11.49 -0.67 -0.47
C SER A 145 -12.88 -0.45 0.11
N ARG A 146 -13.24 0.82 0.33
CA ARG A 146 -14.63 1.24 0.58
C ARG A 146 -15.41 1.40 -0.71
N PHE A 147 -14.71 1.56 -1.83
CA PHE A 147 -15.31 1.70 -3.15
C PHE A 147 -15.38 0.36 -3.87
N PRO A 148 -16.38 0.14 -4.74
CA PRO A 148 -16.46 -1.06 -5.55
C PRO A 148 -15.18 -1.31 -6.35
N VAL A 149 -14.68 -2.55 -6.30
CA VAL A 149 -13.60 -3.01 -7.16
C VAL A 149 -14.24 -3.59 -8.41
N VAL A 150 -14.20 -2.87 -9.52
CA VAL A 150 -14.90 -3.24 -10.76
C VAL A 150 -14.08 -4.13 -11.67
N ALA A 151 -12.76 -4.08 -11.55
CA ALA A 151 -11.85 -4.98 -12.27
C ALA A 151 -10.54 -5.20 -11.51
N VAL A 152 -9.97 -6.39 -11.64
CA VAL A 152 -8.61 -6.69 -11.17
C VAL A 152 -7.88 -7.48 -12.24
N ARG A 153 -6.66 -7.07 -12.57
CA ARG A 153 -5.76 -7.76 -13.50
C ARG A 153 -4.40 -7.94 -12.86
N ALA A 154 -3.80 -9.09 -13.08
CA ALA A 154 -2.41 -9.37 -12.73
C ALA A 154 -1.55 -9.35 -13.99
N HIS A 155 -0.47 -8.59 -13.98
CA HIS A 155 0.49 -8.54 -15.06
C HIS A 155 1.79 -9.15 -14.58
N GLN A 156 2.19 -10.26 -15.19
CA GLN A 156 3.32 -11.05 -14.75
C GLN A 156 4.59 -10.69 -15.51
N THR A 157 5.65 -10.41 -14.79
CA THR A 157 7.01 -10.35 -15.34
C THR A 157 7.68 -11.71 -15.15
N VAL A 158 8.27 -12.23 -16.23
CA VAL A 158 9.06 -13.47 -16.20
C VAL A 158 10.43 -13.15 -16.76
N SER A 159 11.47 -13.26 -15.94
CA SER A 159 12.84 -13.01 -16.32
C SER A 159 13.69 -14.28 -16.10
N GLY A 160 14.43 -14.71 -17.13
CA GLY A 160 15.25 -15.92 -17.05
C GLY A 160 14.49 -17.20 -16.64
N GLY A 161 13.17 -17.26 -16.87
CA GLY A 161 12.29 -18.36 -16.42
C GLY A 161 11.81 -18.22 -14.96
N VAL A 162 12.18 -17.15 -14.27
CA VAL A 162 11.72 -16.84 -12.91
C VAL A 162 10.54 -15.88 -12.97
N PHE A 163 9.46 -16.25 -12.27
CA PHE A 163 8.32 -15.35 -12.08
C PHE A 163 8.64 -14.32 -11.00
N LEU A 164 8.51 -13.06 -11.32
CA LEU A 164 8.60 -11.98 -10.33
C LEU A 164 7.22 -11.76 -9.71
N ARG A 165 7.16 -10.95 -8.66
CA ARG A 165 5.87 -10.54 -8.07
C ARG A 165 5.05 -9.79 -9.13
N PRO A 166 3.73 -10.06 -9.25
CA PRO A 166 2.90 -9.43 -10.27
C PRO A 166 2.70 -7.95 -10.00
N LEU A 167 2.55 -7.18 -11.07
CA LEU A 167 1.90 -5.88 -11.03
C LEU A 167 0.39 -6.11 -10.93
N VAL A 168 -0.26 -5.58 -9.92
CA VAL A 168 -1.71 -5.62 -9.75
C VAL A 168 -2.32 -4.34 -10.28
N GLU A 169 -3.23 -4.44 -11.23
CA GLU A 169 -4.04 -3.34 -11.76
C GLU A 169 -5.46 -3.51 -11.27
N ALA A 170 -5.91 -2.68 -10.33
CA ALA A 170 -7.25 -2.69 -9.79
C ALA A 170 -7.98 -1.42 -10.22
N VAL A 171 -9.19 -1.56 -10.77
CA VAL A 171 -10.05 -0.43 -11.13
C VAL A 171 -11.13 -0.30 -10.07
N LEU A 172 -11.24 0.86 -9.48
CA LEU A 172 -12.21 1.20 -8.44
C LEU A 172 -13.26 2.16 -9.03
N ASP A 173 -14.52 1.93 -8.71
CA ASP A 173 -15.59 2.90 -8.96
C ASP A 173 -15.68 3.84 -7.75
N VAL A 174 -15.07 5.00 -7.87
CA VAL A 174 -15.11 6.04 -6.84
C VAL A 174 -16.22 7.02 -7.17
N ARG A 175 -17.42 6.75 -6.66
CA ARG A 175 -18.59 7.62 -6.84
C ARG A 175 -18.97 7.86 -8.31
N GLY A 176 -18.82 6.85 -9.15
CA GLY A 176 -19.13 6.94 -10.59
C GLY A 176 -17.94 7.36 -11.47
N THR A 177 -16.78 7.60 -10.87
CA THR A 177 -15.53 7.89 -11.60
C THR A 177 -14.52 6.79 -11.35
N GLU A 178 -13.91 6.27 -12.41
CA GLU A 178 -12.92 5.20 -12.28
C GLU A 178 -11.56 5.73 -11.79
N LEU A 179 -11.02 5.11 -10.76
CA LEU A 179 -9.64 5.25 -10.30
C LEU A 179 -8.89 3.93 -10.54
N THR A 180 -7.87 3.93 -11.36
CA THR A 180 -7.00 2.77 -11.53
C THR A 180 -5.85 2.81 -10.51
N VAL A 181 -5.73 1.75 -9.73
CA VAL A 181 -4.64 1.56 -8.76
C VAL A 181 -3.69 0.49 -9.30
N PHE A 182 -2.47 0.88 -9.62
CA PHE A 182 -1.37 -0.02 -9.92
C PHE A 182 -0.61 -0.30 -8.63
N ALA A 183 -0.77 -1.51 -8.09
CA ALA A 183 -0.09 -1.90 -6.85
C ALA A 183 1.13 -2.78 -7.16
N VAL A 184 2.26 -2.44 -6.57
CA VAL A 184 3.55 -3.09 -6.81
C VAL A 184 4.20 -3.59 -5.52
N HIS A 185 5.01 -4.63 -5.67
CA HIS A 185 6.04 -5.04 -4.73
C HIS A 185 7.21 -5.61 -5.56
N TRP A 186 8.18 -4.77 -5.85
CA TRP A 186 9.26 -5.12 -6.76
C TRP A 186 10.33 -5.99 -6.10
N LYS A 187 11.25 -6.50 -6.92
CA LYS A 187 12.35 -7.34 -6.45
C LYS A 187 13.21 -6.57 -5.45
N SER A 188 13.39 -7.16 -4.27
CA SER A 188 14.24 -6.61 -3.21
C SER A 188 15.66 -6.38 -3.70
N LYS A 189 16.34 -5.37 -3.12
CA LYS A 189 17.78 -5.10 -3.34
C LYS A 189 18.68 -6.22 -2.81
N SER A 190 18.15 -7.12 -1.99
CA SER A 190 18.88 -8.30 -1.52
C SER A 190 19.20 -9.24 -2.70
N GLY A 191 20.46 -9.59 -2.85
CA GLY A 191 20.95 -10.42 -3.94
C GLY A 191 22.20 -9.83 -4.61
N ASP A 192 22.40 -10.22 -5.86
CA ASP A 192 23.48 -9.73 -6.70
C ASP A 192 23.05 -8.52 -7.56
N GLU A 193 23.97 -8.07 -8.42
CA GLU A 193 23.73 -6.95 -9.35
C GLU A 193 22.53 -7.19 -10.30
N SER A 194 22.14 -8.45 -10.55
CA SER A 194 20.99 -8.81 -11.38
C SER A 194 19.66 -8.32 -10.81
N SER A 195 19.58 -8.06 -9.50
CA SER A 195 18.36 -7.56 -8.88
C SER A 195 17.90 -6.19 -9.42
N ALA A 196 18.83 -5.35 -9.85
CA ALA A 196 18.53 -4.06 -10.48
C ALA A 196 17.92 -4.23 -11.88
N GLU A 197 18.41 -5.19 -12.67
CA GLU A 197 17.87 -5.52 -13.98
C GLU A 197 16.43 -6.04 -13.86
N LEU A 198 16.16 -6.87 -12.84
CA LEU A 198 14.81 -7.38 -12.57
C LEU A 198 13.84 -6.26 -12.19
N ARG A 199 14.26 -5.28 -11.40
CA ARG A 199 13.44 -4.11 -11.09
C ARG A 199 13.19 -3.25 -12.33
N LEU A 200 14.19 -3.08 -13.19
CA LEU A 200 13.99 -2.37 -14.47
C LEU A 200 12.95 -3.06 -15.36
N GLU A 201 12.93 -4.39 -15.42
CA GLU A 201 11.87 -5.11 -16.16
C GLU A 201 10.47 -4.86 -15.56
N GLN A 202 10.36 -4.79 -14.22
CA GLN A 202 9.11 -4.46 -13.54
C GLN A 202 8.71 -3.00 -13.78
N GLU A 203 9.67 -2.09 -13.81
CA GLU A 203 9.46 -0.67 -14.12
C GLU A 203 8.93 -0.49 -15.56
N VAL A 204 9.55 -1.17 -16.53
CA VAL A 204 9.11 -1.19 -17.94
C VAL A 204 7.70 -1.77 -18.09
N LEU A 205 7.36 -2.78 -17.29
CA LEU A 205 6.00 -3.33 -17.32
C LEU A 205 4.98 -2.31 -16.82
N LEU A 206 5.26 -1.65 -15.70
CA LEU A 206 4.37 -0.61 -15.15
C LEU A 206 4.17 0.52 -16.16
N ASP A 207 5.25 1.04 -16.73
CA ASP A 207 5.22 2.06 -17.79
C ASP A 207 4.30 1.65 -18.95
N ARG A 208 4.49 0.44 -19.46
CA ARG A 208 3.70 -0.09 -20.57
C ARG A 208 2.21 -0.14 -20.23
N ARG A 209 1.87 -0.53 -19.00
CA ARG A 209 0.46 -0.60 -18.57
C ARG A 209 -0.17 0.77 -18.46
N ILE A 210 0.55 1.71 -17.88
CA ILE A 210 0.11 3.12 -17.80
C ILE A 210 -0.15 3.69 -19.18
N ARG A 211 0.83 3.57 -20.11
CA ARG A 211 0.64 4.05 -21.50
C ARG A 211 -0.53 3.37 -22.19
N ALA A 212 -0.73 2.08 -21.95
CA ALA A 212 -1.86 1.37 -22.52
C ALA A 212 -3.20 1.88 -21.97
N LEU A 213 -3.27 2.24 -20.70
CA LEU A 213 -4.45 2.86 -20.10
C LEU A 213 -4.70 4.24 -20.70
N GLU A 214 -3.69 5.10 -20.72
CA GLU A 214 -3.79 6.47 -21.23
C GLU A 214 -4.10 6.54 -22.73
N ALA A 215 -3.63 5.56 -23.51
CA ALA A 215 -3.94 5.48 -24.94
C ALA A 215 -5.42 5.15 -25.20
N VAL A 216 -6.06 4.38 -24.30
CA VAL A 216 -7.48 4.02 -24.41
C VAL A 216 -8.37 5.07 -23.75
N CYS A 217 -7.94 5.64 -22.64
CA CYS A 217 -8.66 6.64 -21.87
C CYS A 217 -7.72 7.84 -21.57
N PRO A 218 -7.57 8.80 -22.50
CA PRO A 218 -6.83 10.02 -22.24
C PRO A 218 -7.42 10.77 -21.04
N GLY A 219 -6.57 11.12 -20.07
CA GLY A 219 -7.00 11.76 -18.83
C GLY A 219 -7.50 10.77 -17.76
N ALA A 220 -7.27 9.47 -17.94
CA ALA A 220 -7.57 8.48 -16.92
C ALA A 220 -6.95 8.85 -15.57
N LEU A 221 -7.75 8.72 -14.50
CA LEU A 221 -7.26 8.90 -13.14
C LEU A 221 -6.59 7.59 -12.70
N TRP A 222 -5.32 7.65 -12.40
CA TRP A 222 -4.59 6.48 -11.91
C TRP A 222 -3.51 6.88 -10.91
N ILE A 223 -3.23 5.95 -10.00
CA ILE A 223 -2.09 5.99 -9.08
C ILE A 223 -1.32 4.67 -9.19
N ALA A 224 0.00 4.73 -9.02
CA ALA A 224 0.83 3.56 -8.82
C ALA A 224 1.47 3.65 -7.44
N CYS A 225 1.33 2.62 -6.61
CA CYS A 225 1.83 2.63 -5.24
C CYS A 225 2.33 1.25 -4.80
N GLY A 226 3.22 1.24 -3.82
CA GLY A 226 3.77 0.03 -3.27
C GLY A 226 5.21 0.17 -2.82
N ASP A 227 5.80 -0.97 -2.50
CA ASP A 227 7.22 -1.12 -2.28
C ASP A 227 7.93 -1.35 -3.63
N PHE A 228 8.57 -0.31 -4.13
CA PHE A 228 9.34 -0.35 -5.38
C PHE A 228 10.75 -0.87 -5.18
N ASN A 229 11.21 -1.00 -3.93
CA ASN A 229 12.59 -1.39 -3.61
C ASN A 229 13.64 -0.52 -4.32
N GLN A 230 13.26 0.71 -4.68
CA GLN A 230 14.11 1.73 -5.33
C GLN A 230 13.87 3.09 -4.69
N THR A 231 14.93 3.86 -4.54
CA THR A 231 14.84 5.30 -4.24
C THR A 231 14.55 6.08 -5.53
N MET A 232 14.12 7.35 -5.41
CA MET A 232 13.71 8.14 -6.60
C MET A 232 14.81 8.29 -7.65
N ASP A 233 16.06 8.31 -7.25
CA ASP A 233 17.23 8.42 -8.13
C ASP A 233 17.63 7.11 -8.83
N GLU A 234 17.06 5.99 -8.40
CA GLU A 234 17.31 4.67 -8.99
C GLU A 234 16.33 4.32 -10.14
N PHE A 235 15.25 5.10 -10.32
CA PHE A 235 14.33 4.88 -11.44
C PHE A 235 14.97 5.26 -12.77
N THR A 236 14.78 4.41 -13.79
CA THR A 236 15.35 4.59 -15.13
C THR A 236 14.30 5.04 -16.14
N VAL A 237 13.20 4.31 -16.25
CA VAL A 237 12.13 4.56 -17.23
C VAL A 237 11.17 5.60 -16.69
N LEU A 238 10.74 5.45 -15.44
CA LEU A 238 9.85 6.41 -14.80
C LEU A 238 10.52 7.76 -14.58
N SER A 239 11.84 7.81 -14.42
CA SER A 239 12.60 9.07 -14.42
C SER A 239 12.59 9.77 -15.79
N GLY A 240 12.53 9.02 -16.88
CA GLY A 240 12.39 9.56 -18.25
C GLY A 240 11.03 10.21 -18.49
N TYR A 241 9.98 9.75 -17.78
CA TYR A 241 8.68 10.43 -17.69
C TYR A 241 8.76 11.69 -16.86
N ALA A 242 9.80 11.80 -16.06
CA ALA A 242 10.09 13.01 -15.40
C ALA A 242 10.01 14.26 -16.30
N ASN A 243 10.07 14.15 -17.59
CA ASN A 243 9.82 15.29 -18.51
C ASN A 243 8.32 15.51 -18.86
N GLY A 244 7.45 14.53 -18.65
CA GLY A 244 5.99 14.65 -18.83
C GLY A 244 5.24 14.60 -17.49
N TRP A 245 5.77 13.85 -16.51
CA TRP A 245 5.30 13.74 -15.14
C TRP A 245 6.03 14.71 -14.20
N ASN A 246 7.06 15.34 -14.67
CA ASN A 246 7.99 16.24 -14.01
C ASN A 246 7.41 17.55 -13.59
N SER A 247 6.22 17.84 -13.95
CA SER A 247 5.53 18.88 -13.22
C SER A 247 5.41 18.54 -11.72
N PHE A 248 5.62 17.26 -11.33
CA PHE A 248 5.56 16.79 -9.95
C PHE A 248 6.89 16.75 -9.23
N ALA A 249 7.96 16.39 -9.93
CA ALA A 249 9.27 16.22 -9.33
C ALA A 249 10.10 17.52 -9.30
N VAL A 250 9.71 18.55 -10.02
CA VAL A 250 10.54 19.74 -10.27
C VAL A 250 9.85 21.07 -10.00
N SER A 251 8.72 21.08 -9.34
CA SER A 251 8.30 22.33 -8.71
C SER A 251 9.24 22.57 -7.52
N GLU A 252 9.98 23.69 -7.53
CA GLU A 252 10.75 24.15 -6.36
C GLU A 252 9.87 24.38 -5.12
N SER A 253 8.56 24.28 -5.27
CA SER A 253 7.56 24.18 -4.25
C SER A 253 7.20 22.72 -4.01
N GLU A 254 7.79 22.11 -2.99
CA GLU A 254 7.49 20.82 -2.34
C GLU A 254 6.86 19.74 -3.26
N PRO A 255 7.58 18.67 -3.61
CA PRO A 255 7.05 17.61 -4.46
C PRO A 255 5.83 16.98 -3.81
N VAL A 256 4.69 17.09 -4.46
CA VAL A 256 3.41 16.52 -4.02
C VAL A 256 3.46 15.00 -4.07
N LEU A 257 4.35 14.42 -4.87
CA LEU A 257 4.52 12.99 -5.07
C LEU A 257 5.98 12.63 -5.26
N SER A 258 6.60 12.18 -4.28
CA SER A 258 7.77 11.33 -4.27
C SER A 258 7.97 10.89 -2.84
N SER A 259 8.71 9.82 -2.63
CA SER A 259 9.06 9.41 -1.29
C SER A 259 9.39 10.60 -0.41
N ALA A 260 9.10 10.52 0.86
CA ALA A 260 9.38 11.53 1.86
C ALA A 260 10.88 11.93 1.94
N VAL A 261 11.71 11.46 1.04
CA VAL A 261 13.11 11.79 0.89
C VAL A 261 13.27 12.88 -0.14
N VAL A 262 12.88 14.07 0.19
CA VAL A 262 13.42 15.23 -0.51
C VAL A 262 14.23 16.03 0.47
N SER A 263 15.52 15.87 0.36
CA SER A 263 16.57 16.80 0.84
C SER A 263 16.18 17.60 2.09
N GLY A 264 16.00 16.95 3.23
CA GLY A 264 16.03 17.60 4.55
C GLY A 264 14.95 18.65 4.83
N LYS A 265 13.98 18.86 3.94
CA LYS A 265 12.80 19.68 4.19
C LYS A 265 11.61 18.76 4.36
N SER A 266 11.24 18.53 5.61
CA SER A 266 9.97 17.96 6.01
C SER A 266 8.84 18.70 5.31
N THR A 267 8.16 18.06 4.35
CA THR A 267 6.79 18.47 4.05
C THR A 267 6.04 18.40 5.36
N SER A 268 5.31 19.42 5.71
CA SER A 268 4.65 19.63 7.00
C SER A 268 3.67 18.47 7.31
N GLY A 269 4.24 17.31 7.67
CA GLY A 269 3.49 16.21 8.24
C GLY A 269 2.99 16.67 9.61
N ILE A 270 1.67 16.65 9.80
CA ILE A 270 1.12 16.76 11.15
C ILE A 270 1.53 15.48 11.87
N PRO A 271 2.40 15.54 12.90
CA PRO A 271 2.72 14.33 13.66
C PRO A 271 1.41 13.82 14.26
N VAL A 272 1.13 12.54 14.11
CA VAL A 272 0.15 11.88 14.96
C VAL A 272 0.63 12.09 16.40
N SER A 273 -0.20 12.74 17.20
CA SER A 273 0.14 13.37 18.48
C SER A 273 1.22 12.63 19.28
N GLY A 274 2.33 13.30 19.51
CA GLY A 274 3.29 12.93 20.56
C GLY A 274 4.73 12.67 20.16
N LEU A 275 5.11 12.67 18.87
CA LEU A 275 6.50 12.49 18.46
C LEU A 275 7.02 13.70 17.69
N SER A 276 8.24 14.12 18.05
CA SER A 276 8.98 15.13 17.29
C SER A 276 9.33 14.56 15.92
N ALA A 277 8.99 15.28 14.86
CA ALA A 277 9.26 14.91 13.46
C ALA A 277 10.75 14.90 13.10
N SER A 278 11.66 15.14 14.06
CA SER A 278 13.08 15.21 13.81
C SER A 278 13.67 13.82 13.61
N GLY A 279 14.01 13.48 12.37
CA GLY A 279 14.86 12.34 12.05
C GLY A 279 14.27 11.26 11.14
N VAL A 280 12.93 11.22 10.89
CA VAL A 280 12.34 10.30 9.92
C VAL A 280 12.39 10.93 8.53
N CYS A 281 13.13 10.32 7.61
CA CYS A 281 13.30 10.82 6.24
C CYS A 281 13.13 9.74 5.16
N GLY A 282 12.37 8.68 5.48
CA GLY A 282 12.08 7.58 4.55
C GLY A 282 10.94 6.72 5.06
N SER A 283 10.65 5.65 4.33
CA SER A 283 9.67 4.63 4.71
C SER A 283 10.31 3.34 5.22
N TYR A 284 11.60 3.15 4.96
CA TYR A 284 12.39 1.98 5.30
C TYR A 284 13.71 2.39 5.94
N TYR A 285 14.21 1.58 6.89
CA TYR A 285 15.48 1.86 7.54
C TYR A 285 16.40 0.65 7.42
N TYR A 286 17.56 0.88 6.81
CA TYR A 286 18.54 -0.18 6.56
C TYR A 286 19.98 0.31 6.75
N ASN A 287 20.82 -0.50 7.39
CA ASN A 287 22.24 -0.21 7.63
C ASN A 287 22.52 1.19 8.21
N GLY A 288 21.66 1.67 9.10
CA GLY A 288 21.87 2.97 9.75
C GLY A 288 21.36 4.16 8.93
N ALA A 289 20.67 3.95 7.81
CA ALA A 289 20.16 4.99 6.95
C ALA A 289 18.67 4.81 6.65
N TRP A 290 17.96 5.92 6.50
CA TRP A 290 16.59 5.93 5.98
C TRP A 290 16.62 5.86 4.46
N GLU A 291 15.74 5.03 3.90
CA GLU A 291 15.46 4.94 2.47
C GLU A 291 13.97 5.18 2.20
N GLY A 292 13.66 5.95 1.16
CA GLY A 292 12.32 6.09 0.64
C GLY A 292 12.17 5.13 -0.54
N ILE A 293 11.60 3.97 -0.31
CA ILE A 293 11.40 2.93 -1.32
C ILE A 293 9.94 2.57 -1.53
N ASP A 294 9.07 3.10 -0.68
CA ASP A 294 7.62 3.06 -0.84
C ASP A 294 7.15 4.38 -1.45
N HIS A 295 6.52 4.32 -2.63
CA HIS A 295 6.19 5.51 -3.41
C HIS A 295 4.73 5.54 -3.83
N PHE A 296 4.30 6.75 -4.24
CA PHE A 296 3.13 6.98 -5.08
C PHE A 296 3.55 7.71 -6.35
N PHE A 297 3.03 7.25 -7.48
CA PHE A 297 3.02 7.97 -8.76
C PHE A 297 1.57 8.18 -9.16
N ALA A 298 1.28 9.22 -9.91
CA ALA A 298 -0.09 9.54 -10.30
C ALA A 298 -0.18 10.08 -11.72
N SER A 299 -1.37 10.01 -12.29
CA SER A 299 -1.67 10.64 -13.57
C SER A 299 -1.56 12.16 -13.48
N CYS A 300 -1.20 12.80 -14.59
CA CYS A 300 -1.20 14.26 -14.70
C CYS A 300 -2.56 14.86 -14.31
N SER A 301 -3.65 14.18 -14.62
CA SER A 301 -5.01 14.60 -14.28
C SER A 301 -5.31 14.66 -12.78
N LEU A 302 -4.45 14.12 -11.91
CA LEU A 302 -4.57 14.23 -10.45
C LEU A 302 -3.74 15.38 -9.87
N VAL A 303 -3.17 16.26 -10.72
CA VAL A 303 -2.25 17.33 -10.29
C VAL A 303 -2.15 18.47 -11.29
N ASP A 304 -3.12 18.64 -12.18
CA ASP A 304 -3.16 19.68 -13.21
C ASP A 304 -3.98 20.92 -12.78
N GLY A 305 -4.44 20.96 -11.53
CA GLY A 305 -5.30 22.02 -11.00
C GLY A 305 -6.78 21.83 -11.36
N SER A 306 -7.16 20.64 -11.83
CA SER A 306 -8.55 20.31 -12.15
C SER A 306 -9.34 19.80 -10.93
N ASP A 307 -10.44 19.08 -11.17
CA ASP A 307 -11.41 18.74 -10.10
C ASP A 307 -10.85 17.81 -9.00
N ALA A 308 -10.08 16.78 -9.39
CA ALA A 308 -9.51 15.84 -8.41
C ALA A 308 -8.00 16.05 -8.30
N GLU A 309 -7.53 16.48 -7.13
CA GLU A 309 -6.14 16.88 -6.92
C GLU A 309 -5.50 16.15 -5.75
N ILE A 310 -4.26 15.69 -5.91
CA ILE A 310 -3.51 15.15 -4.78
C ILE A 310 -3.09 16.28 -3.86
N GLY A 311 -3.66 16.29 -2.65
CA GLY A 311 -3.44 17.30 -1.63
C GLY A 311 -2.19 17.07 -0.77
N GLY A 312 -1.58 15.88 -0.85
CA GLY A 312 -0.36 15.60 -0.09
C GLY A 312 0.02 14.12 -0.01
N PHE A 313 1.32 13.90 0.15
CA PHE A 313 1.93 12.61 0.47
C PHE A 313 2.52 12.66 1.88
N ARG A 314 2.42 11.55 2.62
CA ARG A 314 3.00 11.45 3.97
C ARG A 314 3.50 10.05 4.27
N THR A 315 4.66 9.97 4.92
CA THR A 315 5.05 8.77 5.66
C THR A 315 4.38 8.83 7.03
N VAL A 316 3.71 7.73 7.41
CA VAL A 316 3.02 7.63 8.70
C VAL A 316 4.00 7.15 9.75
N TYR A 317 4.36 8.02 10.65
CA TYR A 317 5.18 7.70 11.82
C TYR A 317 4.51 8.26 13.07
N GLY A 318 4.49 7.49 14.12
CA GLY A 318 3.84 7.90 15.37
C GLY A 318 3.38 6.70 16.16
N GLY A 319 2.85 6.95 17.34
CA GLY A 319 2.42 5.87 18.22
C GLY A 319 3.56 4.89 18.47
N ARG A 320 3.31 3.62 18.12
CA ARG A 320 4.26 2.52 18.30
C ARG A 320 4.90 2.05 16.99
N LEU A 321 4.70 2.78 15.88
CA LEU A 321 5.29 2.43 14.57
C LEU A 321 6.80 2.61 14.56
N LEU A 322 7.34 3.44 15.45
CA LEU A 322 8.78 3.58 15.65
C LEU A 322 9.22 2.87 16.93
N ALA A 323 10.38 2.24 16.87
CA ALA A 323 11.11 1.77 18.03
C ALA A 323 11.68 2.95 18.82
N SER A 324 12.12 2.72 20.06
CA SER A 324 12.77 3.75 20.89
C SER A 324 14.06 4.29 20.31
N SER A 325 14.70 3.55 19.42
CA SER A 325 15.88 3.95 18.62
C SER A 325 15.55 4.91 17.48
N GLY A 326 14.25 5.08 17.14
CA GLY A 326 13.78 5.98 16.09
C GLY A 326 13.65 5.35 14.70
N GLU A 327 13.93 4.08 14.55
CA GLU A 327 13.73 3.28 13.34
C GLU A 327 12.34 2.62 13.33
N PRO A 328 11.84 2.04 12.21
CA PRO A 328 10.58 1.32 12.19
C PRO A 328 10.58 0.19 13.23
N ALA A 329 9.49 0.04 13.96
CA ALA A 329 9.31 -1.03 14.94
C ALA A 329 9.00 -2.34 14.21
N ARG A 330 10.02 -2.93 13.55
CA ARG A 330 9.90 -4.17 12.79
C ARG A 330 9.27 -5.29 13.62
N TYR A 331 8.56 -6.17 12.95
CA TYR A 331 7.97 -7.33 13.62
C TYR A 331 9.04 -8.35 13.99
N GLU A 332 9.04 -8.76 15.24
CA GLU A 332 9.96 -9.75 15.81
C GLU A 332 9.21 -11.02 16.21
N ILE A 333 9.38 -12.09 15.44
CA ILE A 333 8.62 -13.33 15.63
C ILE A 333 8.81 -13.95 17.03
N PHE A 334 10.01 -13.90 17.59
CA PHE A 334 10.29 -14.50 18.89
C PHE A 334 9.69 -13.74 20.07
N SER A 335 9.64 -12.43 20.00
CA SER A 335 9.00 -11.59 21.01
C SER A 335 7.51 -11.39 20.75
N GLY A 336 7.08 -11.57 19.51
CA GLY A 336 5.74 -11.23 19.04
C GLY A 336 5.45 -9.74 19.07
N LYS A 337 6.47 -8.87 19.04
CA LYS A 337 6.35 -7.41 19.11
C LYS A 337 6.68 -6.76 17.77
N GLY A 338 6.31 -5.48 17.65
CA GLY A 338 6.58 -4.70 16.46
C GLY A 338 5.46 -4.75 15.44
N TYR A 339 5.64 -4.08 14.32
CA TYR A 339 4.67 -3.85 13.25
C TYR A 339 5.23 -4.31 11.90
N SER A 340 6.15 -3.54 11.33
CA SER A 340 6.86 -3.80 10.10
C SER A 340 8.21 -3.08 10.09
N ASP A 341 9.13 -3.51 9.27
CA ASP A 341 10.38 -2.82 8.95
C ASP A 341 10.18 -1.67 7.95
N HIS A 342 8.96 -1.52 7.42
CA HIS A 342 8.51 -0.35 6.69
C HIS A 342 7.59 0.52 7.53
N LEU A 343 7.46 1.80 7.14
CA LEU A 343 6.42 2.71 7.61
C LEU A 343 5.36 2.86 6.51
N PRO A 344 4.07 2.95 6.88
CA PRO A 344 3.03 3.19 5.90
C PRO A 344 3.22 4.55 5.21
N VAL A 345 2.83 4.62 3.93
CA VAL A 345 2.75 5.87 3.18
C VAL A 345 1.31 6.12 2.75
N VAL A 346 0.87 7.38 2.79
CA VAL A 346 -0.51 7.76 2.47
C VAL A 346 -0.54 8.97 1.55
N ILE A 347 -1.58 9.02 0.71
CA ILE A 347 -1.97 10.22 -0.04
C ILE A 347 -3.43 10.55 0.24
N ALA A 348 -3.79 11.82 0.04
CA ALA A 348 -5.16 12.28 -0.04
C ALA A 348 -5.39 12.93 -1.40
N ILE A 349 -6.46 12.55 -2.07
CA ILE A 349 -6.93 13.19 -3.30
C ILE A 349 -8.13 14.04 -2.89
N GLU A 350 -8.02 15.33 -3.08
CA GLU A 350 -9.02 16.31 -2.70
C GLU A 350 -9.97 16.61 -3.87
N ALA A 351 -11.11 17.22 -3.58
CA ALA A 351 -12.09 17.68 -4.58
C ALA A 351 -12.57 16.60 -5.54
N TRP A 352 -12.65 15.37 -5.09
CA TRP A 352 -13.24 14.27 -5.85
C TRP A 352 -14.77 14.43 -5.89
N ASN A 353 -15.30 14.91 -7.02
CA ASN A 353 -16.73 15.20 -7.24
C ASN A 353 -17.43 14.10 -8.04
#